data_82227f6050a6514c5bd185b165db474b
#
_entry.id   82227f6050a6514c5bd185b165db474b
#
_cell.length_a   1.000
_cell.length_b   1.000
_cell.length_c   1.000
_cell.angle_alpha   90.00
_cell.angle_beta   90.00
_cell.angle_gamma   90.00
#
_symmetry.space_group_name_H-M   'P 1'
#
loop_
_entity.id
_entity.type
_entity.pdbx_description
1 polymer ?
#
loop_
_entity_poly.entity_id
_entity_poly.type
_entity_poly.pdbx_seq_one_letter_code
_entity_poly.pdbx_strand_id
1 'polypeptide(L)'
;IFQDPYGSLDPRMTIGKIISEPLDIYRKNLKIEEKEELVITAMKDVGLSNKLFNRYPHELSGGQCQRVGIARSLINNPSVLICDEPVSALDLSIQAQILDLLEVIKEKYNLTIIFVSHDLSIIKSICDRVIVLKNGNIVESNNTINLFKSPQSVYTKKLISSVPSPIPLK
;
A
#
# COMPACT_ATOMS: atom_id res chain seq x y z
N ILE A 1 -0.18 -1.36 5.80
CA ILE A 1 -0.80 -2.16 4.72
C ILE A 1 0.05 -3.41 4.60
N PHE A 2 -0.59 -4.58 4.62
CA PHE A 2 0.07 -5.88 4.63
C PHE A 2 0.12 -6.52 3.24
N GLN A 3 1.01 -7.51 3.07
CA GLN A 3 1.26 -8.23 1.84
C GLN A 3 0.06 -9.05 1.35
N ASP A 4 -0.65 -9.72 2.27
CA ASP A 4 -1.82 -10.53 1.95
C ASP A 4 -3.11 -9.73 2.15
N PRO A 5 -3.80 -9.35 1.04
CA PRO A 5 -5.04 -8.59 1.13
C PRO A 5 -6.15 -9.32 1.88
N TYR A 6 -6.26 -10.65 1.68
CA TYR A 6 -7.31 -11.45 2.32
C TYR A 6 -6.99 -11.77 3.77
N GLY A 7 -5.78 -12.25 4.05
CA GLY A 7 -5.35 -12.62 5.40
C GLY A 7 -5.26 -11.46 6.37
N SER A 8 -5.21 -10.23 5.85
CA SER A 8 -5.21 -9.01 6.68
C SER A 8 -6.59 -8.57 7.16
N LEU A 9 -7.68 -9.17 6.67
CA LEU A 9 -9.06 -8.82 6.98
C LEU A 9 -9.74 -9.97 7.75
N ASP A 10 -10.50 -9.65 8.83
CA ASP A 10 -11.29 -10.68 9.52
C ASP A 10 -12.46 -11.11 8.61
N PRO A 11 -12.52 -12.38 8.16
CA PRO A 11 -13.55 -12.84 7.23
C PRO A 11 -14.97 -12.87 7.83
N ARG A 12 -15.10 -12.71 9.14
CA ARG A 12 -16.38 -12.69 9.88
C ARG A 12 -16.94 -11.28 10.03
N MET A 13 -16.18 -10.25 9.66
CA MET A 13 -16.58 -8.86 9.74
C MET A 13 -17.01 -8.34 8.38
N THR A 14 -18.02 -7.45 8.35
CA THR A 14 -18.37 -6.71 7.14
C THR A 14 -17.30 -5.66 6.80
N ILE A 15 -17.23 -5.25 5.55
CA ILE A 15 -16.26 -4.25 5.07
C ILE A 15 -16.35 -2.95 5.87
N GLY A 16 -17.59 -2.47 6.13
CA GLY A 16 -17.79 -1.28 6.96
C GLY A 16 -17.21 -1.42 8.36
N LYS A 17 -17.38 -2.59 9.01
CA LYS A 17 -16.83 -2.87 10.33
C LYS A 17 -15.30 -2.96 10.31
N ILE A 18 -14.72 -3.61 9.31
CA ILE A 18 -13.26 -3.71 9.15
C ILE A 18 -12.63 -2.31 9.02
N ILE A 19 -13.23 -1.44 8.21
CA ILE A 19 -12.72 -0.08 8.02
C ILE A 19 -12.92 0.76 9.28
N SER A 20 -14.02 0.59 10.02
CA SER A 20 -14.32 1.35 11.25
C SER A 20 -13.56 0.87 12.49
N GLU A 21 -13.00 -0.33 12.48
CA GLU A 21 -12.33 -0.93 13.65
C GLU A 21 -11.30 0.01 14.33
N PRO A 22 -10.42 0.72 13.60
CA PRO A 22 -9.50 1.66 14.23
C PRO A 22 -10.21 2.84 14.92
N LEU A 23 -11.41 3.25 14.48
CA LEU A 23 -12.19 4.29 15.14
C LEU A 23 -12.73 3.80 16.50
N ASP A 24 -13.10 2.53 16.59
CA ASP A 24 -13.57 1.93 17.84
C ASP A 24 -12.49 1.89 18.92
N ILE A 25 -11.23 1.78 18.49
CA ILE A 25 -10.06 1.76 19.38
C ILE A 25 -9.64 3.18 19.79
N TYR A 26 -9.48 4.07 18.82
CA TYR A 26 -8.82 5.37 19.01
C TYR A 26 -9.79 6.55 19.16
N ARG A 27 -11.05 6.42 18.68
CA ARG A 27 -12.08 7.48 18.68
C ARG A 27 -13.39 7.00 19.27
N LYS A 28 -13.35 6.47 20.50
CA LYS A 28 -14.49 5.82 21.19
C LYS A 28 -15.74 6.71 21.35
N ASN A 29 -15.57 8.02 21.34
CA ASN A 29 -16.66 8.99 21.58
C ASN A 29 -17.47 9.33 20.32
N LEU A 30 -17.10 8.81 19.15
CA LEU A 30 -17.86 9.06 17.92
C LEU A 30 -19.20 8.31 17.97
N LYS A 31 -20.25 8.99 17.51
CA LYS A 31 -21.55 8.38 17.28
C LYS A 31 -21.50 7.40 16.11
N ILE A 32 -22.46 6.49 16.05
CA ILE A 32 -22.53 5.47 14.99
C ILE A 32 -22.62 6.13 13.61
N GLU A 33 -23.48 7.17 13.47
CA GLU A 33 -23.69 7.90 12.23
C GLU A 33 -22.40 8.59 11.74
N GLU A 34 -21.65 9.19 12.69
CA GLU A 34 -20.37 9.85 12.36
C GLU A 34 -19.31 8.84 11.88
N LYS A 35 -19.28 7.64 12.50
CA LYS A 35 -18.39 6.56 12.06
C LYS A 35 -18.75 6.07 10.67
N GLU A 36 -20.04 5.88 10.36
CA GLU A 36 -20.51 5.45 9.05
C GLU A 36 -20.13 6.46 7.97
N GLU A 37 -20.30 7.76 8.21
CA GLU A 37 -19.90 8.81 7.27
C GLU A 37 -18.40 8.80 6.99
N LEU A 38 -17.57 8.62 8.02
CA LEU A 38 -16.11 8.49 7.86
C LEU A 38 -15.74 7.26 7.04
N VAL A 39 -16.39 6.11 7.30
CA VAL A 39 -16.16 4.88 6.53
C VAL A 39 -16.57 5.05 5.07
N ILE A 40 -17.74 5.63 4.80
CA ILE A 40 -18.22 5.88 3.43
C ILE A 40 -17.24 6.81 2.68
N THR A 41 -16.74 7.83 3.37
CA THR A 41 -15.74 8.75 2.81
C THR A 41 -14.44 8.00 2.48
N ALA A 42 -13.93 7.20 3.41
CA ALA A 42 -12.73 6.40 3.20
C ALA A 42 -12.90 5.38 2.05
N MET A 43 -14.07 4.74 1.95
CA MET A 43 -14.39 3.84 0.82
C MET A 43 -14.36 4.58 -0.51
N LYS A 44 -14.97 5.76 -0.58
CA LYS A 44 -14.97 6.61 -1.78
C LYS A 44 -13.55 7.00 -2.19
N ASP A 45 -12.72 7.35 -1.23
CA ASP A 45 -11.33 7.78 -1.47
C ASP A 45 -10.44 6.68 -2.07
N VAL A 46 -10.74 5.44 -1.75
CA VAL A 46 -10.04 4.29 -2.34
C VAL A 46 -10.77 3.68 -3.56
N GLY A 47 -11.84 4.34 -4.05
CA GLY A 47 -12.60 3.89 -5.23
C GLY A 47 -13.46 2.65 -4.98
N LEU A 48 -13.90 2.41 -3.73
CA LEU A 48 -14.86 1.35 -3.40
C LEU A 48 -16.29 1.88 -3.44
N SER A 49 -17.20 1.08 -3.99
CA SER A 49 -18.64 1.38 -3.98
C SER A 49 -19.22 1.22 -2.58
N ASN A 50 -20.07 2.15 -2.15
CA ASN A 50 -20.80 2.05 -0.88
C ASN A 50 -21.67 0.79 -0.77
N LYS A 51 -22.05 0.17 -1.89
CA LYS A 51 -22.77 -1.11 -1.92
C LYS A 51 -22.01 -2.26 -1.26
N LEU A 52 -20.69 -2.11 -1.11
CA LEU A 52 -19.82 -3.11 -0.48
C LEU A 52 -19.78 -2.98 1.05
N PHE A 53 -20.36 -1.93 1.65
CA PHE A 53 -20.30 -1.66 3.09
C PHE A 53 -20.72 -2.86 3.96
N ASN A 54 -21.82 -3.53 3.57
CA ASN A 54 -22.38 -4.71 4.28
C ASN A 54 -21.90 -6.06 3.72
N ARG A 55 -20.95 -6.07 2.77
CA ARG A 55 -20.36 -7.28 2.22
C ARG A 55 -19.25 -7.80 3.10
N TYR A 56 -18.89 -9.06 2.89
CA TYR A 56 -17.78 -9.74 3.58
C TYR A 56 -16.56 -9.86 2.66
N PRO A 57 -15.33 -10.02 3.20
CA PRO A 57 -14.11 -10.13 2.40
C PRO A 57 -14.16 -11.20 1.30
N HIS A 58 -14.78 -12.36 1.57
CA HIS A 58 -14.90 -13.45 0.59
C HIS A 58 -15.81 -13.14 -0.62
N GLU A 59 -16.58 -12.05 -0.57
CA GLU A 59 -17.41 -11.56 -1.67
C GLU A 59 -16.66 -10.55 -2.58
N LEU A 60 -15.41 -10.19 -2.24
CA LEU A 60 -14.61 -9.17 -2.90
C LEU A 60 -13.46 -9.80 -3.71
N SER A 61 -13.01 -9.09 -4.76
CA SER A 61 -11.75 -9.42 -5.43
C SER A 61 -10.53 -9.04 -4.59
N GLY A 62 -9.33 -9.61 -4.89
CA GLY A 62 -8.09 -9.28 -4.20
C GLY A 62 -7.77 -7.78 -4.20
N GLY A 63 -7.94 -7.11 -5.35
CA GLY A 63 -7.75 -5.67 -5.45
C GLY A 63 -8.77 -4.86 -4.63
N GLN A 64 -10.01 -5.34 -4.50
CA GLN A 64 -11.00 -4.72 -3.61
C GLN A 64 -10.63 -4.92 -2.14
N CYS A 65 -10.18 -6.11 -1.74
CA CYS A 65 -9.67 -6.37 -0.38
C CYS A 65 -8.47 -5.48 -0.05
N GLN A 66 -7.55 -5.28 -1.00
CA GLN A 66 -6.42 -4.37 -0.83
C GLN A 66 -6.88 -2.92 -0.60
N ARG A 67 -7.86 -2.45 -1.37
CA ARG A 67 -8.47 -1.13 -1.17
C ARG A 67 -9.15 -1.00 0.19
N VAL A 68 -9.78 -2.06 0.71
CA VAL A 68 -10.31 -2.09 2.08
C VAL A 68 -9.20 -1.92 3.12
N GLY A 69 -8.08 -2.65 2.97
CA GLY A 69 -6.91 -2.51 3.84
C GLY A 69 -6.31 -1.09 3.81
N ILE A 70 -6.28 -0.45 2.64
CA ILE A 70 -5.86 0.94 2.48
C ILE A 70 -6.85 1.87 3.21
N ALA A 71 -8.15 1.75 2.98
CA ALA A 71 -9.18 2.57 3.64
C ALA A 71 -9.10 2.46 5.17
N ARG A 72 -8.95 1.24 5.70
CA ARG A 72 -8.77 0.99 7.14
C ARG A 72 -7.54 1.71 7.70
N SER A 73 -6.43 1.73 6.95
CA SER A 73 -5.21 2.41 7.41
C SER A 73 -5.32 3.93 7.37
N LEU A 74 -6.18 4.50 6.54
CA LEU A 74 -6.38 5.95 6.40
C LEU A 74 -7.40 6.55 7.37
N ILE A 75 -8.33 5.75 7.91
CA ILE A 75 -9.50 6.23 8.65
C ILE A 75 -9.17 7.14 9.85
N ASN A 76 -7.98 7.00 10.44
CA ASN A 76 -7.50 7.82 11.55
C ASN A 76 -6.63 9.01 11.10
N ASN A 77 -6.58 9.32 9.82
CA ASN A 77 -5.76 10.40 9.25
C ASN A 77 -4.29 10.31 9.69
N PRO A 78 -3.57 9.23 9.36
CA PRO A 78 -2.16 9.08 9.71
C PRO A 78 -1.31 10.12 8.97
N SER A 79 -0.13 10.42 9.49
CA SER A 79 0.92 11.18 8.78
C SER A 79 1.91 10.28 8.04
N VAL A 80 2.01 9.01 8.46
CA VAL A 80 2.91 8.01 7.88
C VAL A 80 2.14 6.73 7.57
N LEU A 81 2.34 6.20 6.37
CA LEU A 81 1.75 4.95 5.91
C LEU A 81 2.86 3.95 5.58
N ILE A 82 2.84 2.80 6.24
CA ILE A 82 3.78 1.71 5.96
C ILE A 82 3.09 0.69 5.06
N CYS A 83 3.69 0.43 3.90
CA CYS A 83 3.22 -0.51 2.89
C CYS A 83 4.24 -1.64 2.77
N ASP A 84 3.89 -2.82 3.29
CA ASP A 84 4.74 -4.01 3.24
C ASP A 84 4.27 -4.92 2.09
N GLU A 85 5.00 -4.89 0.99
CA GLU A 85 4.71 -5.59 -0.27
C GLU A 85 3.24 -5.47 -0.73
N PRO A 86 2.66 -4.25 -0.78
CA PRO A 86 1.21 -4.06 -0.88
C PRO A 86 0.60 -4.51 -2.21
N VAL A 87 1.40 -4.90 -3.19
CA VAL A 87 0.94 -5.30 -4.53
C VAL A 87 1.48 -6.66 -4.99
N SER A 88 2.33 -7.32 -4.21
CA SER A 88 3.02 -8.56 -4.64
C SER A 88 2.08 -9.75 -4.92
N ALA A 89 0.91 -9.79 -4.27
CA ALA A 89 -0.10 -10.86 -4.43
C ALA A 89 -1.16 -10.54 -5.50
N LEU A 90 -1.02 -9.43 -6.24
CA LEU A 90 -1.99 -8.96 -7.23
C LEU A 90 -1.48 -9.17 -8.66
N ASP A 91 -2.39 -9.26 -9.63
CA ASP A 91 -2.03 -9.23 -11.04
C ASP A 91 -1.53 -7.85 -11.49
N LEU A 92 -0.75 -7.79 -12.58
CA LEU A 92 -0.07 -6.58 -13.05
C LEU A 92 -1.02 -5.39 -13.28
N SER A 93 -2.24 -5.65 -13.75
CA SER A 93 -3.19 -4.58 -14.06
C SER A 93 -3.75 -3.96 -12.78
N ILE A 94 -4.00 -4.78 -11.78
CA ILE A 94 -4.44 -4.32 -10.46
C ILE A 94 -3.30 -3.67 -9.67
N GLN A 95 -2.06 -4.20 -9.80
CA GLN A 95 -0.88 -3.57 -9.21
C GLN A 95 -0.76 -2.09 -9.63
N ALA A 96 -0.84 -1.82 -10.95
CA ALA A 96 -0.77 -0.45 -11.47
C ALA A 96 -1.86 0.45 -10.84
N GLN A 97 -3.10 -0.04 -10.78
CA GLN A 97 -4.21 0.71 -10.19
C GLN A 97 -4.03 1.00 -8.69
N ILE A 98 -3.40 0.08 -7.94
CA ILE A 98 -3.12 0.30 -6.51
C ILE A 98 -1.97 1.29 -6.32
N LEU A 99 -0.94 1.25 -7.18
CA LEU A 99 0.16 2.21 -7.13
C LEU A 99 -0.32 3.63 -7.46
N ASP A 100 -1.12 3.81 -8.52
CA ASP A 100 -1.75 5.09 -8.87
C ASP A 100 -2.63 5.61 -7.71
N LEU A 101 -3.41 4.72 -7.08
CA LEU A 101 -4.21 5.07 -5.92
C LEU A 101 -3.35 5.56 -4.76
N LEU A 102 -2.22 4.91 -4.47
CA LEU A 102 -1.31 5.32 -3.38
C LEU A 102 -0.69 6.70 -3.64
N GLU A 103 -0.37 7.04 -4.89
CA GLU A 103 0.09 8.39 -5.26
C GLU A 103 -0.98 9.44 -5.01
N VAL A 104 -2.22 9.21 -5.48
CA VAL A 104 -3.35 10.12 -5.24
C VAL A 104 -3.61 10.34 -3.74
N ILE A 105 -3.55 9.26 -2.96
CA ILE A 105 -3.75 9.30 -1.51
C ILE A 105 -2.59 10.03 -0.81
N LYS A 106 -1.34 9.78 -1.23
CA LYS A 106 -0.15 10.47 -0.72
C LYS A 106 -0.33 11.98 -0.81
N GLU A 107 -0.75 12.49 -1.96
CA GLU A 107 -0.99 13.91 -2.17
C GLU A 107 -2.19 14.43 -1.36
N LYS A 108 -3.34 13.72 -1.45
CA LYS A 108 -4.58 14.14 -0.80
C LYS A 108 -4.46 14.26 0.71
N TYR A 109 -3.77 13.31 1.35
CA TYR A 109 -3.62 13.24 2.80
C TYR A 109 -2.26 13.77 3.30
N ASN A 110 -1.43 14.30 2.40
CA ASN A 110 -0.05 14.76 2.70
C ASN A 110 0.76 13.71 3.49
N LEU A 111 0.77 12.48 2.97
CA LEU A 111 1.39 11.32 3.64
C LEU A 111 2.87 11.18 3.33
N THR A 112 3.62 10.73 4.32
CA THR A 112 4.90 10.06 4.09
C THR A 112 4.63 8.56 3.94
N ILE A 113 5.03 7.97 2.80
CA ILE A 113 4.87 6.53 2.55
C ILE A 113 6.22 5.83 2.70
N ILE A 114 6.26 4.81 3.56
CA ILE A 114 7.37 3.85 3.65
C ILE A 114 6.94 2.61 2.86
N PHE A 115 7.56 2.39 1.70
CA PHE A 115 7.19 1.32 0.78
C PHE A 115 8.24 0.22 0.79
N VAL A 116 7.89 -0.97 1.22
CA VAL A 116 8.76 -2.16 1.20
C VAL A 116 8.39 -3.02 0.00
N SER A 117 9.37 -3.36 -0.82
CA SER A 117 9.19 -4.24 -1.98
C SER A 117 10.51 -4.90 -2.37
N HIS A 118 10.41 -6.08 -2.96
CA HIS A 118 11.51 -6.74 -3.67
C HIS A 118 11.53 -6.40 -5.18
N ASP A 119 10.50 -5.73 -5.71
CA ASP A 119 10.44 -5.29 -7.10
C ASP A 119 11.09 -3.90 -7.27
N LEU A 120 12.30 -3.91 -7.83
CA LEU A 120 13.07 -2.69 -8.06
C LEU A 120 12.44 -1.77 -9.12
N SER A 121 11.61 -2.30 -10.01
CA SER A 121 10.92 -1.49 -11.03
C SER A 121 9.87 -0.61 -10.38
N ILE A 122 9.11 -1.16 -9.44
CA ILE A 122 8.13 -0.43 -8.63
C ILE A 122 8.85 0.63 -7.79
N ILE A 123 9.88 0.24 -7.04
CA ILE A 123 10.68 1.18 -6.21
C ILE A 123 11.18 2.35 -7.04
N LYS A 124 11.72 2.08 -8.25
CA LYS A 124 12.23 3.10 -9.14
C LYS A 124 11.18 4.08 -9.62
N SER A 125 9.93 3.62 -9.79
CA SER A 125 8.84 4.44 -10.33
C SER A 125 8.18 5.36 -9.30
N ILE A 126 8.06 4.91 -8.03
CA ILE A 126 7.22 5.62 -7.04
C ILE A 126 7.99 6.21 -5.85
N CYS A 127 9.26 5.78 -5.62
CA CYS A 127 9.99 6.21 -4.43
C CYS A 127 10.95 7.36 -4.73
N ASP A 128 10.95 8.38 -3.88
CA ASP A 128 11.90 9.51 -3.95
C ASP A 128 13.28 9.11 -3.41
N ARG A 129 13.30 8.27 -2.37
CA ARG A 129 14.52 7.77 -1.70
C ARG A 129 14.43 6.27 -1.51
N VAL A 130 15.57 5.61 -1.53
CA VAL A 130 15.68 4.16 -1.34
C VAL A 130 16.69 3.83 -0.25
N ILE A 131 16.32 2.88 0.61
CA ILE A 131 17.20 2.25 1.60
C ILE A 131 17.30 0.78 1.22
N VAL A 132 18.52 0.29 0.99
CA VAL A 132 18.79 -1.13 0.69
C VAL A 132 19.18 -1.84 1.97
N LEU A 133 18.45 -2.90 2.30
CA LEU A 133 18.67 -3.72 3.48
C LEU A 133 19.27 -5.08 3.09
N LYS A 134 20.21 -5.56 3.90
CA LYS A 134 20.76 -6.92 3.82
C LYS A 134 21.00 -7.47 5.21
N ASN A 135 20.40 -8.61 5.54
CA ASN A 135 20.54 -9.25 6.85
C ASN A 135 20.27 -8.29 8.02
N GLY A 136 19.23 -7.47 7.92
CA GLY A 136 18.83 -6.49 8.93
C GLY A 136 19.67 -5.22 8.99
N ASN A 137 20.72 -5.07 8.15
CA ASN A 137 21.60 -3.91 8.13
C ASN A 137 21.37 -3.05 6.89
N ILE A 138 21.45 -1.73 7.04
CA ILE A 138 21.44 -0.79 5.91
C ILE A 138 22.79 -0.90 5.20
N VAL A 139 22.77 -1.30 3.92
CA VAL A 139 23.98 -1.40 3.09
C VAL A 139 24.17 -0.21 2.17
N GLU A 140 23.08 0.48 1.85
CA GLU A 140 23.11 1.71 1.04
C GLU A 140 21.82 2.52 1.24
N SER A 141 21.93 3.87 1.21
CA SER A 141 20.78 4.78 1.23
C SER A 141 21.09 5.98 0.35
N ASN A 142 20.18 6.27 -0.59
CA ASN A 142 20.33 7.40 -1.51
C ASN A 142 18.97 7.84 -2.07
N ASN A 143 18.94 8.97 -2.81
CA ASN A 143 17.79 9.24 -3.66
C ASN A 143 17.71 8.17 -4.78
N THR A 144 16.52 7.92 -5.27
CA THR A 144 16.26 6.84 -6.24
C THR A 144 17.12 6.99 -7.51
N ILE A 145 17.18 8.19 -8.07
CA ILE A 145 17.93 8.45 -9.32
C ILE A 145 19.40 8.08 -9.15
N ASN A 146 20.04 8.53 -8.09
CA ASN A 146 21.46 8.29 -7.84
C ASN A 146 21.74 6.83 -7.52
N LEU A 147 20.88 6.18 -6.73
CA LEU A 147 21.04 4.78 -6.36
C LEU A 147 21.00 3.87 -7.59
N PHE A 148 20.07 4.11 -8.53
CA PHE A 148 19.96 3.32 -9.74
C PHE A 148 21.02 3.67 -10.80
N LYS A 149 21.48 4.94 -10.87
CA LYS A 149 22.50 5.37 -11.83
C LYS A 149 23.92 5.00 -11.41
N SER A 150 24.23 5.09 -10.12
CA SER A 150 25.59 4.93 -9.59
C SER A 150 25.59 4.28 -8.21
N PRO A 151 25.14 3.00 -8.11
CA PRO A 151 25.13 2.27 -6.85
C PRO A 151 26.57 2.09 -6.31
N GLN A 152 26.76 2.32 -5.02
CA GLN A 152 28.08 2.24 -4.38
C GLN A 152 28.34 0.83 -3.83
N SER A 153 27.35 0.24 -3.16
CA SER A 153 27.47 -1.08 -2.57
C SER A 153 27.55 -2.19 -3.63
N VAL A 154 28.46 -3.14 -3.45
CA VAL A 154 28.55 -4.34 -4.30
C VAL A 154 27.24 -5.13 -4.29
N TYR A 155 26.56 -5.18 -3.15
CA TYR A 155 25.26 -5.84 -3.03
C TYR A 155 24.18 -5.13 -3.85
N THR A 156 24.09 -3.80 -3.77
CA THR A 156 23.13 -2.99 -4.54
C THR A 156 23.39 -3.14 -6.04
N LYS A 157 24.66 -3.11 -6.48
CA LYS A 157 25.04 -3.36 -7.89
C LYS A 157 24.51 -4.69 -8.38
N LYS A 158 24.74 -5.75 -7.61
CA LYS A 158 24.27 -7.10 -7.93
C LYS A 158 22.74 -7.17 -7.97
N LEU A 159 22.07 -6.53 -7.02
CA LEU A 159 20.60 -6.49 -6.95
C LEU A 159 20.01 -5.80 -8.20
N ILE A 160 20.53 -4.64 -8.58
CA ILE A 160 20.07 -3.89 -9.76
C ILE A 160 20.35 -4.67 -11.05
N SER A 161 21.52 -5.30 -11.17
CA SER A 161 21.89 -6.08 -12.35
C SER A 161 21.08 -7.37 -12.53
N SER A 162 20.41 -7.85 -11.49
CA SER A 162 19.53 -9.03 -11.57
C SER A 162 18.12 -8.70 -12.08
N VAL A 163 17.76 -7.43 -12.23
CA VAL A 163 16.48 -7.03 -12.84
C VAL A 163 16.57 -7.25 -14.35
N PRO A 164 15.66 -8.05 -14.96
CA PRO A 164 15.63 -8.23 -16.40
C PRO A 164 15.51 -6.89 -17.11
N SER A 165 16.44 -6.58 -18.02
CA SER A 165 16.32 -5.40 -18.87
C SER A 165 15.15 -5.60 -19.85
N PRO A 166 14.26 -4.62 -20.03
CA PRO A 166 13.18 -4.72 -21.01
C PRO A 166 13.67 -4.56 -22.47
N ILE A 167 14.99 -4.63 -22.72
CA ILE A 167 15.53 -4.55 -24.09
C ILE A 167 15.37 -5.93 -24.74
N PRO A 168 14.60 -6.05 -25.83
CA PRO A 168 14.58 -7.27 -26.61
C PRO A 168 15.99 -7.55 -27.13
N LEU A 169 16.50 -8.74 -26.86
CA LEU A 169 17.69 -9.23 -27.55
C LEU A 169 17.37 -9.19 -29.07
N LYS A 170 18.12 -8.40 -29.81
CA LYS A 170 18.14 -8.42 -31.30
C LYS A 170 18.76 -9.72 -31.77
#